data_5b6b7f23581e4470b8ec9fb24db2b2a9
#
_entry.id   5b6b7f23581e4470b8ec9fb24db2b2a9
#
_cell.length_a   1.000
_cell.length_b   1.000
_cell.length_c   1.000
_cell.angle_alpha   90.00
_cell.angle_beta   90.00
_cell.angle_gamma   90.00
#
_symmetry.space_group_name_H-M   'P 1'
#
loop_
_entity.id
_entity.type
_entity.pdbx_description
1 polymer ?
#
loop_
_entity_poly.entity_id
_entity_poly.type
_entity_poly.pdbx_seq_one_letter_code
_entity_poly.pdbx_strand_id
1 'polypeptide(L)'
;MSDLTDINQELEPLKALADRELASIYGLTGMVYTPYIDEYMQVSIKKAAILACLKNQGYLPLSEVEIITAELDCLHKRARSNAVFEYKGNEYKRRFSPLKLSKSGKNVQKWAKFWLLQLPNGKVDPNWERQVREIWPAYFLIRTINM
;
A
#
# COMPACT_ATOMS: atom_id res chain seq x y z
N MET A 1 6.54 -22.19 4.97
CA MET A 1 6.41 -21.91 3.52
C MET A 1 5.10 -22.40 2.94
N SER A 2 4.49 -23.48 3.49
CA SER A 2 3.16 -23.92 3.04
C SER A 2 2.10 -22.82 3.18
N ASP A 3 2.14 -22.05 4.28
CA ASP A 3 1.18 -20.98 4.53
C ASP A 3 1.21 -19.89 3.45
N LEU A 4 2.40 -19.53 2.96
CA LEU A 4 2.55 -18.53 1.90
C LEU A 4 2.01 -19.05 0.57
N THR A 5 2.25 -20.32 0.24
CA THR A 5 1.73 -20.95 -0.97
C THR A 5 0.21 -21.00 -0.95
N ASP A 6 -0.39 -21.38 0.18
CA ASP A 6 -1.84 -21.45 0.36
C ASP A 6 -2.49 -20.07 0.20
N ILE A 7 -1.87 -19.04 0.79
CA ILE A 7 -2.37 -17.66 0.66
C ILE A 7 -2.26 -17.16 -0.77
N ASN A 8 -1.20 -17.47 -1.50
CA ASN A 8 -1.06 -17.09 -2.90
C ASN A 8 -2.13 -17.76 -3.78
N GLN A 9 -2.45 -19.03 -3.53
CA GLN A 9 -3.54 -19.72 -4.22
C GLN A 9 -4.90 -19.10 -3.93
N GLU A 10 -5.12 -18.63 -2.70
CA GLU A 10 -6.34 -17.93 -2.30
C GLU A 10 -6.43 -16.54 -2.94
N LEU A 11 -5.30 -15.82 -3.08
CA LEU A 11 -5.27 -14.47 -3.64
C LEU A 11 -5.60 -14.39 -5.12
N GLU A 12 -5.17 -15.36 -5.94
CA GLU A 12 -5.37 -15.30 -7.39
C GLU A 12 -6.83 -15.16 -7.79
N PRO A 13 -7.75 -16.04 -7.32
CA PRO A 13 -9.16 -15.89 -7.67
C PRO A 13 -9.80 -14.64 -7.07
N LEU A 14 -9.40 -14.25 -5.85
CA LEU A 14 -9.92 -13.05 -5.22
C LEU A 14 -9.49 -11.79 -5.94
N LYS A 15 -8.26 -11.74 -6.46
CA LYS A 15 -7.77 -10.61 -7.26
C LYS A 15 -8.61 -10.42 -8.52
N ALA A 16 -8.91 -11.51 -9.24
CA ALA A 16 -9.74 -11.44 -10.44
C ALA A 16 -11.14 -10.92 -10.11
N LEU A 17 -11.75 -11.42 -9.04
CA LEU A 17 -13.07 -10.98 -8.59
C LEU A 17 -13.05 -9.52 -8.11
N ALA A 18 -12.03 -9.13 -7.39
CA ALA A 18 -11.86 -7.75 -6.92
C ALA A 18 -11.68 -6.78 -8.10
N ASP A 19 -10.92 -7.16 -9.11
CA ASP A 19 -10.71 -6.34 -10.32
C ASP A 19 -12.02 -6.16 -11.10
N ARG A 20 -12.83 -7.20 -11.21
CA ARG A 20 -14.17 -7.12 -11.83
C ARG A 20 -15.09 -6.19 -11.03
N GLU A 21 -15.08 -6.31 -9.71
CA GLU A 21 -15.90 -5.47 -8.85
C GLU A 21 -15.48 -4.01 -8.94
N LEU A 22 -14.16 -3.74 -8.95
CA LEU A 22 -13.63 -2.39 -9.12
C LEU A 22 -14.06 -1.80 -10.47
N ALA A 23 -14.00 -2.57 -11.55
CA ALA A 23 -14.45 -2.10 -12.88
C ALA A 23 -15.94 -1.77 -12.88
N SER A 24 -16.75 -2.54 -12.15
CA SER A 24 -18.21 -2.33 -12.12
C SER A 24 -18.64 -1.09 -11.34
N ILE A 25 -17.80 -0.60 -10.40
CA ILE A 25 -18.14 0.59 -9.60
C ILE A 25 -17.75 1.92 -10.27
N TYR A 26 -17.02 1.87 -11.38
CA TYR A 26 -16.66 3.09 -12.12
C TYR A 26 -17.93 3.77 -12.65
N GLY A 27 -18.07 5.04 -12.34
CA GLY A 27 -19.22 5.84 -12.74
C GLY A 27 -20.46 5.70 -11.85
N LEU A 28 -20.43 4.82 -10.86
CA LEU A 28 -21.49 4.72 -9.87
C LEU A 28 -21.36 5.79 -8.81
N THR A 29 -22.51 6.27 -8.33
CA THR A 29 -22.59 7.23 -7.23
C THR A 29 -23.26 6.59 -6.03
N GLY A 30 -22.81 6.95 -4.83
CA GLY A 30 -23.37 6.45 -3.59
C GLY A 30 -22.58 5.29 -3.00
N MET A 31 -23.20 4.59 -2.03
CA MET A 31 -22.55 3.48 -1.34
C MET A 31 -22.58 2.23 -2.20
N VAL A 32 -21.41 1.61 -2.39
CA VAL A 32 -21.27 0.40 -3.20
C VAL A 32 -20.80 -0.75 -2.30
N TYR A 33 -21.45 -1.91 -2.45
CA TYR A 33 -21.05 -3.12 -1.76
C TYR A 33 -19.90 -3.79 -2.52
N THR A 34 -18.75 -3.99 -1.84
CA THR A 34 -17.52 -4.48 -2.48
C THR A 34 -16.92 -5.67 -1.72
N PRO A 35 -17.61 -6.85 -1.65
CA PRO A 35 -17.15 -7.97 -0.83
C PRO A 35 -15.82 -8.56 -1.34
N TYR A 36 -15.62 -8.66 -2.65
CA TYR A 36 -14.40 -9.27 -3.19
C TYR A 36 -13.17 -8.40 -3.01
N ILE A 37 -13.33 -7.09 -3.12
CA ILE A 37 -12.24 -6.15 -2.86
C ILE A 37 -11.83 -6.23 -1.39
N ASP A 38 -12.81 -6.28 -0.47
CA ASP A 38 -12.56 -6.37 0.96
C ASP A 38 -11.88 -7.69 1.33
N GLU A 39 -12.33 -8.82 0.77
CA GLU A 39 -11.69 -10.11 0.99
C GLU A 39 -10.26 -10.12 0.44
N TYR A 40 -10.05 -9.59 -0.76
CA TYR A 40 -8.72 -9.46 -1.35
C TYR A 40 -7.78 -8.67 -0.43
N MET A 41 -8.25 -7.55 0.12
CA MET A 41 -7.45 -6.74 1.03
C MET A 41 -7.12 -7.48 2.32
N GLN A 42 -8.06 -8.23 2.90
CA GLN A 42 -7.81 -9.02 4.12
C GLN A 42 -6.77 -10.11 3.88
N VAL A 43 -6.85 -10.82 2.78
CA VAL A 43 -5.87 -11.86 2.44
C VAL A 43 -4.51 -11.25 2.11
N SER A 44 -4.49 -10.08 1.46
CA SER A 44 -3.24 -9.34 1.20
C SER A 44 -2.55 -8.92 2.49
N ILE A 45 -3.31 -8.50 3.51
CA ILE A 45 -2.78 -8.16 4.83
C ILE A 45 -2.16 -9.39 5.51
N LYS A 46 -2.82 -10.55 5.45
CA LYS A 46 -2.28 -11.80 5.97
C LYS A 46 -0.97 -12.17 5.30
N LYS A 47 -0.91 -12.06 3.98
CA LYS A 47 0.31 -12.33 3.21
C LYS A 47 1.43 -11.39 3.63
N ALA A 48 1.16 -10.10 3.75
CA ALA A 48 2.15 -9.11 4.17
C ALA A 48 2.69 -9.41 5.57
N ALA A 49 1.82 -9.83 6.50
CA ALA A 49 2.23 -10.21 7.86
C ALA A 49 3.15 -11.44 7.86
N ILE A 50 2.85 -12.45 7.05
CA ILE A 50 3.70 -13.64 6.92
C ILE A 50 5.06 -13.26 6.34
N LEU A 51 5.09 -12.45 5.28
CA LEU A 51 6.34 -11.99 4.68
C LEU A 51 7.18 -11.19 5.66
N ALA A 52 6.55 -10.29 6.43
CA ALA A 52 7.25 -9.50 7.45
C ALA A 52 7.84 -10.41 8.54
N CYS A 53 7.11 -11.42 8.98
CA CYS A 53 7.58 -12.39 9.95
C CYS A 53 8.80 -13.17 9.41
N LEU A 54 8.74 -13.65 8.16
CA LEU A 54 9.85 -14.37 7.53
C LEU A 54 11.08 -13.47 7.39
N LYS A 55 10.91 -12.20 7.06
CA LYS A 55 12.00 -11.23 6.97
C LYS A 55 12.65 -10.96 8.32
N ASN A 56 11.84 -10.82 9.37
CA ASN A 56 12.34 -10.63 10.74
C ASN A 56 13.12 -11.84 11.25
N GLN A 57 12.76 -13.04 10.82
CA GLN A 57 13.44 -14.28 11.16
C GLN A 57 14.67 -14.56 10.29
N GLY A 58 14.94 -13.74 9.29
CA GLY A 58 16.07 -13.89 8.40
C GLY A 58 15.88 -14.90 7.26
N TYR A 59 14.68 -15.43 7.07
CA TYR A 59 14.39 -16.38 5.99
C TYR A 59 14.22 -15.70 4.63
N LEU A 60 13.85 -14.42 4.61
CA LEU A 60 13.72 -13.62 3.39
C LEU A 60 14.48 -12.32 3.55
N PRO A 61 15.13 -11.83 2.48
CA PRO A 61 15.75 -10.51 2.51
C PRO A 61 14.69 -9.40 2.44
N LEU A 62 15.05 -8.22 2.96
CA LEU A 62 14.24 -7.03 2.76
C LEU A 62 14.28 -6.62 1.29
N SER A 63 13.15 -6.15 0.76
CA SER A 63 13.09 -5.62 -0.60
C SER A 63 13.78 -4.26 -0.67
N GLU A 64 14.16 -3.83 -1.89
CA GLU A 64 14.72 -2.50 -2.12
C GLU A 64 13.78 -1.40 -1.64
N VAL A 65 12.47 -1.57 -1.87
CA VAL A 65 11.44 -0.60 -1.42
C VAL A 65 11.49 -0.44 0.09
N GLU A 66 11.59 -1.53 0.84
CA GLU A 66 11.66 -1.50 2.30
C GLU A 66 12.95 -0.85 2.79
N ILE A 67 14.08 -1.18 2.19
CA ILE A 67 15.38 -0.63 2.57
C ILE A 67 15.43 0.87 2.33
N ILE A 68 15.04 1.32 1.16
CA ILE A 68 15.05 2.74 0.79
C ILE A 68 14.04 3.52 1.63
N THR A 69 12.87 2.96 1.89
CA THR A 69 11.86 3.59 2.75
C THR A 69 12.42 3.83 4.16
N ALA A 70 13.09 2.84 4.73
CA ALA A 70 13.69 2.99 6.05
C ALA A 70 14.79 4.06 6.07
N GLU A 71 15.63 4.12 5.03
CA GLU A 71 16.69 5.13 4.91
C GLU A 71 16.11 6.54 4.76
N LEU A 72 15.09 6.70 3.91
CA LEU A 72 14.41 7.99 3.72
C LEU A 72 13.70 8.44 5.00
N ASP A 73 13.04 7.53 5.72
CA ASP A 73 12.41 7.84 7.00
C ASP A 73 13.44 8.31 8.04
N CYS A 74 14.63 7.74 8.02
CA CYS A 74 15.72 8.15 8.88
C CYS A 74 16.25 9.55 8.55
N LEU A 75 16.40 9.84 7.25
CA LEU A 75 16.96 11.11 6.77
C LEU A 75 15.95 12.26 6.84
N HIS A 76 14.67 11.98 6.62
CA HIS A 76 13.61 12.96 6.47
C HIS A 76 12.42 12.67 7.38
N LYS A 77 12.67 12.54 8.67
CA LYS A 77 11.63 12.16 9.67
C LYS A 77 10.44 13.10 9.71
N ARG A 78 10.64 14.38 9.39
CA ARG A 78 9.60 15.42 9.45
C ARG A 78 9.08 15.82 8.08
N ALA A 79 9.34 15.02 7.05
CA ALA A 79 8.87 15.32 5.71
C ALA A 79 7.35 15.39 5.67
N ARG A 80 6.84 16.42 4.99
CA ARG A 80 5.40 16.63 4.81
C ARG A 80 4.90 15.88 3.58
N SER A 81 3.59 15.66 3.52
CA SER A 81 2.95 15.08 2.34
C SER A 81 3.28 15.90 1.09
N ASN A 82 3.57 15.23 -0.01
CA ASN A 82 3.95 15.79 -1.31
C ASN A 82 5.35 16.40 -1.36
N ALA A 83 6.13 16.35 -0.29
CA ALA A 83 7.53 16.77 -0.35
C ALA A 83 8.34 15.77 -1.19
N VAL A 84 9.25 16.30 -2.01
CA VAL A 84 10.10 15.50 -2.89
C VAL A 84 11.55 15.66 -2.48
N PHE A 85 12.26 14.53 -2.34
CA PHE A 85 13.67 14.52 -2.00
C PHE A 85 14.44 13.64 -2.97
N GLU A 86 15.66 14.06 -3.27
CA GLU A 86 16.58 13.26 -4.07
C GLU A 86 17.35 12.30 -3.16
N TYR A 87 17.50 11.05 -3.63
CA TYR A 87 18.27 10.02 -2.92
C TYR A 87 18.85 9.03 -3.93
N LYS A 88 20.16 8.87 -3.90
CA LYS A 88 20.90 7.96 -4.80
C LYS A 88 20.55 8.13 -6.29
N GLY A 89 20.37 9.37 -6.72
CA GLY A 89 20.11 9.70 -8.13
C GLY A 89 18.66 9.60 -8.55
N ASN A 90 17.76 9.28 -7.63
CA ASN A 90 16.31 9.19 -7.88
C ASN A 90 15.57 10.19 -7.00
N GLU A 91 14.37 10.58 -7.44
CA GLU A 91 13.50 11.44 -6.67
C GLU A 91 12.39 10.61 -6.01
N TYR A 92 12.13 10.88 -4.74
CA TYR A 92 11.09 10.19 -3.96
C TYR A 92 10.14 11.21 -3.37
N LYS A 93 8.85 10.93 -3.50
CA LYS A 93 7.78 11.78 -3.01
C LYS A 93 7.16 11.19 -1.76
N ARG A 94 7.09 12.00 -0.68
CA ARG A 94 6.40 11.60 0.55
C ARG A 94 4.91 11.65 0.34
N ARG A 95 4.20 10.58 0.74
CA ARG A 95 2.74 10.52 0.68
C ARG A 95 2.21 10.05 2.02
N PHE A 96 1.05 10.59 2.38
CA PHE A 96 0.30 10.16 3.55
C PHE A 96 -1.02 9.55 3.10
N SER A 97 -1.46 8.52 3.81
CA SER A 97 -2.80 7.94 3.61
C SER A 97 -3.50 7.80 4.95
N PRO A 98 -4.85 7.94 4.99
CA PRO A 98 -5.58 7.76 6.24
C PRO A 98 -5.46 6.31 6.74
N LEU A 99 -5.01 6.14 7.98
CA LEU A 99 -4.91 4.83 8.61
C LEU A 99 -6.04 4.58 9.59
N LYS A 100 -6.50 5.63 10.27
CA LYS A 100 -7.59 5.57 11.23
C LYS A 100 -8.39 6.88 11.18
N LEU A 101 -9.71 6.74 11.08
CA LEU A 101 -10.61 7.89 11.12
C LEU A 101 -11.17 8.10 12.53
N SER A 102 -11.65 9.32 12.81
CA SER A 102 -12.40 9.62 14.01
C SER A 102 -13.73 8.86 14.02
N LYS A 103 -14.40 8.79 15.18
CA LYS A 103 -15.69 8.12 15.31
C LYS A 103 -16.73 8.68 14.34
N SER A 104 -16.69 9.98 14.06
CA SER A 104 -17.60 10.63 13.11
C SER A 104 -17.21 10.41 11.64
N GLY A 105 -16.01 9.90 11.37
CA GLY A 105 -15.47 9.77 10.03
C GLY A 105 -15.06 11.07 9.37
N LYS A 106 -15.16 12.21 10.07
CA LYS A 106 -14.86 13.53 9.51
C LYS A 106 -13.40 13.92 9.56
N ASN A 107 -12.64 13.36 10.51
CA ASN A 107 -11.23 13.69 10.71
C ASN A 107 -10.39 12.43 10.69
N VAL A 108 -9.14 12.58 10.26
CA VAL A 108 -8.15 11.48 10.30
C VAL A 108 -7.42 11.53 11.62
N GLN A 109 -7.48 10.43 12.40
CA GLN A 109 -6.78 10.33 13.68
C GLN A 109 -5.35 9.87 13.54
N LYS A 110 -5.08 9.04 12.54
CA LYS A 110 -3.75 8.48 12.32
C LYS A 110 -3.46 8.39 10.83
N TRP A 111 -2.26 8.81 10.46
CA TRP A 111 -1.77 8.78 9.08
C TRP A 111 -0.73 7.70 8.89
N ALA A 112 -0.84 6.94 7.83
CA ALA A 112 0.24 6.10 7.31
C ALA A 112 1.12 6.96 6.41
N LYS A 113 2.42 6.74 6.48
CA LYS A 113 3.42 7.48 5.72
C LYS A 113 4.22 6.53 4.86
N PHE A 114 4.40 6.88 3.59
CA PHE A 114 5.17 6.07 2.66
C PHE A 114 5.85 6.95 1.62
N TRP A 115 6.69 6.35 0.81
CA TRP A 115 7.43 7.04 -0.24
C TRP A 115 7.09 6.44 -1.59
N LEU A 116 6.99 7.29 -2.62
CA LEU A 116 6.79 6.87 -4.00
C LEU A 116 7.96 7.34 -4.85
N LEU A 117 8.50 6.43 -5.68
CA LEU A 117 9.54 6.76 -6.63
C LEU A 117 8.94 7.56 -7.78
N GLN A 118 9.53 8.73 -8.08
CA GLN A 118 9.14 9.56 -9.23
C GLN A 118 10.02 9.26 -10.44
N LEU A 119 9.39 9.12 -11.59
CA LEU A 119 10.07 9.03 -12.87
C LEU A 119 10.49 10.43 -13.35
N PRO A 120 11.44 10.54 -14.31
CA PRO A 120 11.87 11.85 -14.83
C PRO A 120 10.75 12.71 -15.39
N ASN A 121 9.64 12.12 -15.83
CA ASN A 121 8.46 12.84 -16.31
C ASN A 121 7.56 13.38 -15.19
N GLY A 122 7.94 13.20 -13.93
CA GLY A 122 7.16 13.64 -12.77
C GLY A 122 6.06 12.69 -12.33
N LYS A 123 5.86 11.59 -13.05
CA LYS A 123 4.86 10.58 -12.69
C LYS A 123 5.45 9.55 -11.73
N VAL A 124 4.58 8.96 -10.91
CA VAL A 124 4.98 7.88 -10.01
C VAL A 124 5.29 6.62 -10.81
N ASP A 125 6.37 5.91 -10.42
CA ASP A 125 6.70 4.61 -10.98
C ASP A 125 5.63 3.59 -10.55
N PRO A 126 4.86 3.03 -11.49
CA PRO A 126 3.77 2.10 -11.15
C PRO A 126 4.28 0.80 -10.53
N ASN A 127 5.48 0.36 -10.86
CA ASN A 127 6.06 -0.83 -10.27
C ASN A 127 6.41 -0.62 -8.79
N TRP A 128 6.97 0.54 -8.46
CA TRP A 128 7.26 0.92 -7.06
C TRP A 128 5.97 1.03 -6.25
N GLU A 129 4.96 1.71 -6.78
CA GLU A 129 3.66 1.86 -6.12
C GLU A 129 3.00 0.50 -5.85
N ARG A 130 3.05 -0.42 -6.82
CA ARG A 130 2.54 -1.77 -6.64
C ARG A 130 3.23 -2.49 -5.49
N GLN A 131 4.55 -2.39 -5.40
CA GLN A 131 5.32 -3.01 -4.31
C GLN A 131 4.96 -2.42 -2.95
N VAL A 132 4.78 -1.10 -2.87
CA VAL A 132 4.34 -0.42 -1.64
C VAL A 132 2.99 -0.98 -1.18
N ARG A 133 2.04 -1.15 -2.09
CA ARG A 133 0.72 -1.70 -1.78
C ARG A 133 0.79 -3.18 -1.35
N GLU A 134 1.70 -3.94 -1.91
CA GLU A 134 1.89 -5.34 -1.53
C GLU A 134 2.56 -5.50 -0.15
N ILE A 135 3.50 -4.62 0.17
CA ILE A 135 4.22 -4.68 1.46
C ILE A 135 3.37 -4.13 2.60
N TRP A 136 2.65 -3.03 2.36
CA TRP A 136 1.85 -2.35 3.37
C TRP A 136 0.38 -2.20 2.94
N PRO A 137 -0.33 -3.29 2.69
CA PRO A 137 -1.72 -3.20 2.20
C PRO A 137 -2.66 -2.52 3.20
N ALA A 138 -2.36 -2.59 4.51
CA ALA A 138 -3.16 -1.93 5.53
C ALA A 138 -3.19 -0.40 5.39
N TYR A 139 -2.19 0.21 4.75
CA TYR A 139 -2.15 1.65 4.53
C TYR A 139 -3.23 2.13 3.54
N PHE A 140 -3.80 1.23 2.77
CA PHE A 140 -4.73 1.55 1.68
C PHE A 140 -6.14 1.01 1.94
N LEU A 141 -6.46 0.66 3.18
CA LEU A 141 -7.79 0.14 3.55
C LEU A 141 -8.88 1.21 3.47
N ILE A 142 -8.54 2.45 3.85
CA ILE A 142 -9.49 3.56 3.79
C ILE A 142 -9.40 4.17 2.40
N ARG A 143 -10.50 4.08 1.67
CA ARG A 143 -10.60 4.65 0.33
C ARG A 143 -11.16 6.05 0.44
N THR A 144 -10.43 7.00 -0.14
CA THR A 144 -10.89 8.38 -0.26
C THR A 144 -11.23 8.63 -1.71
N ILE A 145 -12.48 8.99 -1.98
CA ILE A 145 -13.00 9.07 -3.34
C ILE A 145 -12.77 10.45 -3.95
N ASN A 146 -12.47 11.45 -3.21
CA ASN A 146 -12.37 12.83 -3.70
C ASN A 146 -11.06 13.49 -3.37
N MET A 147 -10.01 13.01 -4.03
CA MET A 147 -8.73 13.71 -3.86
C MET A 147 -8.03 13.98 -5.14
#